data_b6913b87b71d255f8df15108aea4b8f6
#
_entry.id   b6913b87b71d255f8df15108aea4b8f6
#
_cell.length_a   1.000
_cell.length_b   1.000
_cell.length_c   1.000
_cell.angle_alpha   90.00
_cell.angle_beta   90.00
_cell.angle_gamma   90.00
#
_symmetry.space_group_name_H-M   'P 1'
#
loop_
_entity.id
_entity.type
_entity.pdbx_description
1 polymer ?
#
loop_
_entity_poly.entity_id
_entity_poly.type
_entity_poly.pdbx_seq_one_letter_code
_entity_poly.pdbx_strand_id
1 'polypeptide(L)'
;MKRLFKTFSIFCLACVLLSACSQQPPDTAPVQEPVQDGAVEEAPVYVYLTRHGQTLTNQTGRFVSGRGNTPLTEEGRKVAYAVGLGLSGVKFEAAYASTLGRTQETARIILSQSQTSRDLEIIPVEDLKEVDGGSYEPMSYAELMTDEGMQFSGVTT
;
A
#
# COMPACT_ATOMS: atom_id res chain seq x y z
N MET A 1 -16.73 46.49 -33.11
CA MET A 1 -15.92 47.73 -32.92
C MET A 1 -14.48 47.26 -32.63
N LYS A 2 -13.60 47.36 -33.66
CA LYS A 2 -12.52 48.36 -33.80
C LYS A 2 -11.60 48.35 -32.58
N ARG A 3 -10.29 48.17 -32.61
CA ARG A 3 -9.16 48.45 -33.53
C ARG A 3 -7.94 47.70 -32.94
N LEU A 4 -7.08 47.04 -33.66
CA LEU A 4 -6.01 47.48 -34.56
C LEU A 4 -4.95 48.40 -33.92
N PHE A 5 -3.68 47.97 -33.97
CA PHE A 5 -2.45 48.70 -34.36
C PHE A 5 -1.26 47.93 -33.80
N LYS A 6 -0.39 47.27 -34.62
CA LYS A 6 0.71 47.81 -35.46
C LYS A 6 1.79 48.49 -34.61
N THR A 7 3.04 48.03 -34.67
CA THR A 7 4.17 48.49 -35.50
C THR A 7 5.43 47.73 -35.01
N PHE A 8 6.15 46.99 -35.82
CA PHE A 8 7.18 47.44 -36.74
C PHE A 8 8.34 48.19 -36.08
N SER A 9 9.51 47.59 -35.96
CA SER A 9 10.77 48.26 -36.18
C SER A 9 11.90 47.28 -36.56
N ILE A 10 12.43 47.57 -37.70
CA ILE A 10 13.64 47.03 -38.32
C ILE A 10 14.80 47.95 -37.89
N PHE A 11 15.98 47.41 -37.62
CA PHE A 11 17.29 48.05 -37.89
C PHE A 11 18.36 47.03 -37.48
N CYS A 12 19.10 46.62 -38.38
CA CYS A 12 20.23 47.05 -39.19
C CYS A 12 21.55 46.45 -38.64
N LEU A 13 22.01 45.59 -39.38
CA LEU A 13 23.31 45.33 -40.02
C LEU A 13 24.53 46.07 -39.41
N ALA A 14 25.48 45.35 -38.91
CA ALA A 14 26.90 45.69 -39.00
C ALA A 14 27.75 44.44 -39.02
N CYS A 15 28.28 44.14 -40.19
CA CYS A 15 29.43 43.23 -40.40
C CYS A 15 30.68 43.85 -39.84
N VAL A 16 31.37 43.16 -38.96
CA VAL A 16 32.80 43.40 -38.73
C VAL A 16 33.53 42.06 -38.88
N LEU A 17 34.20 41.98 -40.00
CA LEU A 17 35.21 40.93 -40.25
C LEU A 17 36.46 41.27 -39.47
N LEU A 18 36.82 40.45 -38.51
CA LEU A 18 38.17 40.42 -37.94
C LEU A 18 38.67 38.98 -38.03
N SER A 19 39.54 38.82 -38.97
CA SER A 19 40.42 37.65 -39.14
C SER A 19 41.39 37.62 -37.96
N ALA A 20 41.35 36.55 -37.19
CA ALA A 20 42.38 36.25 -36.20
C ALA A 20 42.66 34.75 -36.17
N CYS A 21 43.77 34.46 -36.70
CA CYS A 21 44.74 33.39 -36.43
C CYS A 21 44.26 32.20 -35.58
N SER A 22 44.22 31.06 -36.21
CA SER A 22 44.13 29.73 -35.63
C SER A 22 45.32 29.44 -34.73
N GLN A 23 45.07 29.27 -33.46
CA GLN A 23 45.86 28.41 -32.58
C GLN A 23 44.95 27.31 -32.05
N GLN A 24 45.17 26.13 -32.58
CA GLN A 24 44.50 24.91 -32.12
C GLN A 24 45.13 24.53 -30.78
N PRO A 25 44.34 24.44 -29.69
CA PRO A 25 44.87 23.93 -28.44
C PRO A 25 45.14 22.42 -28.58
N PRO A 26 46.10 21.88 -27.80
CA PRO A 26 46.52 20.48 -27.90
C PRO A 26 45.36 19.54 -27.58
N ASP A 27 45.35 18.42 -28.29
CA ASP A 27 44.47 17.26 -28.09
C ASP A 27 44.29 16.93 -26.59
N THR A 28 43.23 17.41 -26.02
CA THR A 28 42.74 16.85 -24.74
C THR A 28 41.97 15.60 -25.08
N ALA A 29 42.46 14.45 -24.62
CA ALA A 29 41.77 13.19 -24.65
C ALA A 29 40.31 13.38 -24.14
N PRO A 30 39.35 12.66 -24.72
CA PRO A 30 37.96 12.80 -24.27
C PRO A 30 37.90 12.48 -22.77
N VAL A 31 37.55 13.49 -21.99
CA VAL A 31 37.16 13.29 -20.60
C VAL A 31 35.91 12.41 -20.69
N GLN A 32 36.04 11.14 -20.33
CA GLN A 32 34.90 10.28 -20.08
C GLN A 32 34.12 10.91 -18.91
N GLU A 33 32.98 11.48 -19.23
CA GLU A 33 32.03 11.83 -18.20
C GLU A 33 31.77 10.57 -17.35
N PRO A 34 31.77 10.69 -16.01
CA PRO A 34 31.46 9.55 -15.18
C PRO A 34 30.08 9.05 -15.61
N VAL A 35 30.02 7.78 -16.02
CA VAL A 35 28.76 7.06 -16.21
C VAL A 35 28.00 7.25 -14.90
N GLN A 36 26.99 8.09 -14.91
CA GLN A 36 26.05 8.16 -13.82
C GLN A 36 25.43 6.77 -13.75
N ASP A 37 25.87 6.02 -12.75
CA ASP A 37 25.22 4.78 -12.35
C ASP A 37 23.78 5.16 -12.09
N GLY A 38 22.91 4.84 -13.05
CA GLY A 38 21.50 5.18 -12.99
C GLY A 38 20.92 4.42 -11.80
N ALA A 39 20.95 5.04 -10.62
CA ALA A 39 20.20 4.57 -9.48
C ALA A 39 18.76 4.46 -10.00
N VAL A 40 18.31 3.24 -10.21
CA VAL A 40 16.90 2.96 -10.48
C VAL A 40 16.18 3.41 -9.21
N GLU A 41 15.53 4.56 -9.28
CA GLU A 41 14.68 5.04 -8.21
C GLU A 41 13.53 4.03 -8.09
N GLU A 42 13.65 3.10 -7.13
CA GLU A 42 12.62 2.11 -6.88
C GLU A 42 11.36 2.83 -6.45
N ALA A 43 10.29 2.63 -7.21
CA ALA A 43 9.00 3.20 -6.87
C ALA A 43 8.54 2.69 -5.49
N PRO A 44 8.01 3.57 -4.62
CA PRO A 44 7.58 3.15 -3.29
C PRO A 44 6.45 2.13 -3.38
N VAL A 45 6.53 1.09 -2.53
CA VAL A 45 5.46 0.10 -2.36
C VAL A 45 4.54 0.56 -1.24
N TYR A 46 3.26 0.69 -1.53
CA TYR A 46 2.23 1.00 -0.54
C TYR A 46 1.55 -0.28 -0.07
N VAL A 47 1.54 -0.51 1.25
CA VAL A 47 0.89 -1.66 1.87
C VAL A 47 -0.31 -1.18 2.68
N TYR A 48 -1.50 -1.69 2.36
CA TYR A 48 -2.73 -1.44 3.09
C TYR A 48 -3.00 -2.62 4.02
N LEU A 49 -2.98 -2.39 5.32
CA LEU A 49 -3.24 -3.40 6.34
C LEU A 49 -4.61 -3.17 6.96
N THR A 50 -5.39 -4.23 7.08
CA THR A 50 -6.69 -4.18 7.75
C THR A 50 -6.90 -5.41 8.62
N ARG A 51 -7.59 -5.23 9.74
CA ARG A 51 -8.08 -6.33 10.54
C ARG A 51 -9.35 -6.90 9.92
N HIS A 52 -9.64 -8.18 10.15
CA HIS A 52 -10.93 -8.77 9.75
C HIS A 52 -12.12 -8.03 10.39
N GLY A 53 -13.25 -8.04 9.73
CA GLY A 53 -14.51 -7.51 10.27
C GLY A 53 -14.92 -8.19 11.57
N GLN A 54 -15.85 -7.57 12.30
CA GLN A 54 -16.37 -8.12 13.55
C GLN A 54 -16.93 -9.54 13.34
N THR A 55 -16.59 -10.45 14.25
CA THR A 55 -17.13 -11.80 14.30
C THR A 55 -18.10 -11.97 15.46
N LEU A 56 -18.88 -13.06 15.44
CA LEU A 56 -19.81 -13.36 16.52
C LEU A 56 -19.08 -13.51 17.88
N THR A 57 -17.88 -14.05 17.90
CA THR A 57 -17.07 -14.17 19.12
C THR A 57 -16.56 -12.83 19.62
N ASN A 58 -16.23 -11.90 18.73
CA ASN A 58 -15.91 -10.51 19.16
C ASN A 58 -17.12 -9.85 19.82
N GLN A 59 -18.32 -10.11 19.31
CA GLN A 59 -19.57 -9.57 19.87
C GLN A 59 -19.88 -10.15 21.25
N THR A 60 -19.55 -11.40 21.48
CA THR A 60 -19.81 -12.08 22.77
C THR A 60 -18.66 -11.94 23.77
N GLY A 61 -17.60 -11.22 23.44
CA GLY A 61 -16.44 -11.02 24.33
C GLY A 61 -15.64 -12.29 24.62
N ARG A 62 -15.71 -13.27 23.71
CA ARG A 62 -14.93 -14.52 23.82
C ARG A 62 -13.64 -14.43 23.04
N PHE A 63 -12.60 -15.01 23.59
CA PHE A 63 -11.32 -15.17 22.94
C PHE A 63 -11.40 -16.32 21.93
N VAL A 64 -11.12 -16.03 20.68
CA VAL A 64 -10.96 -17.02 19.62
C VAL A 64 -9.73 -16.65 18.82
N SER A 65 -8.78 -17.53 18.83
CA SER A 65 -7.48 -17.36 18.19
C SER A 65 -7.42 -17.98 16.78
N GLY A 66 -6.24 -18.38 16.36
CA GLY A 66 -5.96 -18.99 15.07
C GLY A 66 -6.66 -20.31 14.76
N ARG A 67 -7.24 -21.00 15.75
CA ARG A 67 -7.99 -22.26 15.54
C ARG A 67 -9.45 -22.03 15.16
N GLY A 68 -10.07 -21.02 15.77
CA GLY A 68 -11.50 -20.78 15.58
C GLY A 68 -11.81 -20.10 14.25
N ASN A 69 -12.75 -20.67 13.52
CA ASN A 69 -13.24 -20.09 12.25
C ASN A 69 -14.64 -19.51 12.43
N THR A 70 -14.76 -18.47 13.26
CA THR A 70 -16.04 -17.80 13.49
C THR A 70 -16.39 -16.88 12.33
N PRO A 71 -17.62 -16.94 11.79
CA PRO A 71 -18.05 -16.08 10.69
C PRO A 71 -18.14 -14.62 11.09
N LEU A 72 -18.09 -13.74 10.10
CA LEU A 72 -18.39 -12.33 10.28
C LEU A 72 -19.84 -12.12 10.71
N THR A 73 -20.06 -11.12 11.55
CA THR A 73 -21.41 -10.60 11.79
C THR A 73 -21.86 -9.77 10.60
N GLU A 74 -23.16 -9.45 10.54
CA GLU A 74 -23.67 -8.52 9.52
C GLU A 74 -22.98 -7.15 9.62
N GLU A 75 -22.77 -6.69 10.85
CA GLU A 75 -22.04 -5.43 11.10
C GLU A 75 -20.58 -5.51 10.65
N GLY A 76 -19.91 -6.64 10.89
CA GLY A 76 -18.55 -6.87 10.38
C GLY A 76 -18.48 -6.81 8.85
N ARG A 77 -19.49 -7.33 8.14
CA ARG A 77 -19.60 -7.21 6.68
C ARG A 77 -19.85 -5.78 6.23
N LYS A 78 -20.71 -5.04 6.93
CA LYS A 78 -20.95 -3.62 6.62
C LYS A 78 -19.69 -2.78 6.77
N VAL A 79 -18.92 -3.00 7.83
CA VAL A 79 -17.65 -2.31 8.04
C VAL A 79 -16.65 -2.67 6.93
N ALA A 80 -16.52 -3.95 6.59
CA ALA A 80 -15.65 -4.37 5.48
C ALA A 80 -16.08 -3.75 4.14
N TYR A 81 -17.37 -3.65 3.88
CA TYR A 81 -17.93 -2.98 2.71
C TYR A 81 -17.57 -1.48 2.69
N ALA A 82 -17.72 -0.78 3.82
CA ALA A 82 -17.38 0.63 3.94
C ALA A 82 -15.88 0.88 3.71
N VAL A 83 -14.99 0.01 4.23
CA VAL A 83 -13.56 0.03 3.94
C VAL A 83 -13.30 -0.15 2.45
N GLY A 84 -13.99 -1.10 1.82
CA GLY A 84 -13.89 -1.33 0.38
C GLY A 84 -14.29 -0.11 -0.45
N LEU A 85 -15.36 0.58 -0.07
CA LEU A 85 -15.76 1.84 -0.72
C LEU A 85 -14.68 2.92 -0.58
N GLY A 86 -14.08 3.06 0.60
CA GLY A 86 -12.98 4.01 0.83
C GLY A 86 -11.73 3.70 -0.01
N LEU A 87 -11.52 2.43 -0.37
CA LEU A 87 -10.38 1.97 -1.17
C LEU A 87 -10.74 1.70 -2.64
N SER A 88 -11.96 2.03 -3.08
CA SER A 88 -12.47 1.65 -4.41
C SER A 88 -11.66 2.19 -5.59
N GLY A 89 -10.99 3.33 -5.40
CA GLY A 89 -10.10 3.95 -6.39
C GLY A 89 -8.66 3.43 -6.37
N VAL A 90 -8.30 2.58 -5.39
CA VAL A 90 -6.95 2.02 -5.30
C VAL A 90 -6.85 0.82 -6.24
N LYS A 91 -5.81 0.81 -7.08
CA LYS A 91 -5.43 -0.35 -7.87
C LYS A 91 -4.48 -1.21 -7.03
N PHE A 92 -4.93 -2.39 -6.63
CA PHE A 92 -4.09 -3.35 -5.93
C PHE A 92 -3.40 -4.27 -6.94
N GLU A 93 -2.12 -4.53 -6.73
CA GLU A 93 -1.33 -5.48 -7.53
C GLU A 93 -1.37 -6.88 -6.91
N ALA A 94 -1.56 -6.99 -5.59
CA ALA A 94 -1.69 -8.25 -4.88
C ALA A 94 -2.59 -8.10 -3.66
N ALA A 95 -3.26 -9.18 -3.26
CA ALA A 95 -4.05 -9.26 -2.05
C ALA A 95 -3.70 -10.52 -1.26
N TYR A 96 -3.42 -10.36 0.01
CA TYR A 96 -3.06 -11.44 0.92
C TYR A 96 -4.02 -11.46 2.10
N ALA A 97 -4.39 -12.64 2.54
CA ALA A 97 -5.15 -12.81 3.77
C ALA A 97 -4.74 -14.12 4.46
N SER A 98 -4.91 -14.19 5.79
CA SER A 98 -4.73 -15.47 6.46
C SER A 98 -5.70 -16.51 5.93
N THR A 99 -5.44 -17.78 6.21
CA THR A 99 -6.28 -18.91 5.76
C THR A 99 -7.62 -19.00 6.48
N LEU A 100 -7.88 -18.14 7.48
CA LEU A 100 -9.14 -18.12 8.23
C LEU A 100 -10.30 -17.54 7.42
N GLY A 101 -11.47 -18.15 7.50
CA GLY A 101 -12.65 -17.73 6.72
C GLY A 101 -13.03 -16.26 6.93
N ARG A 102 -12.96 -15.75 8.16
CA ARG A 102 -13.27 -14.34 8.49
C ARG A 102 -12.36 -13.34 7.76
N THR A 103 -11.07 -13.68 7.60
CA THR A 103 -10.11 -12.80 6.92
C THR A 103 -10.29 -12.87 5.41
N GLN A 104 -10.50 -14.07 4.88
CA GLN A 104 -10.79 -14.29 3.46
C GLN A 104 -12.10 -13.59 3.04
N GLU A 105 -13.14 -13.69 3.87
CA GLU A 105 -14.41 -13.02 3.62
C GLU A 105 -14.26 -11.49 3.65
N THR A 106 -13.54 -10.96 4.64
CA THR A 106 -13.26 -9.52 4.74
C THR A 106 -12.54 -9.01 3.52
N ALA A 107 -11.46 -9.66 3.10
CA ALA A 107 -10.69 -9.28 1.93
C ALA A 107 -11.55 -9.32 0.64
N ARG A 108 -12.38 -10.36 0.50
CA ARG A 108 -13.28 -10.50 -0.66
C ARG A 108 -14.31 -9.37 -0.72
N ILE A 109 -14.90 -8.99 0.42
CA ILE A 109 -15.85 -7.88 0.50
C ILE A 109 -15.17 -6.57 0.11
N ILE A 110 -13.97 -6.31 0.63
CA ILE A 110 -13.20 -5.09 0.30
C ILE A 110 -12.89 -5.03 -1.19
N LEU A 111 -12.32 -6.10 -1.76
CA LEU A 111 -11.96 -6.13 -3.17
C LEU A 111 -13.17 -6.01 -4.10
N SER A 112 -14.32 -6.56 -3.72
CA SER A 112 -15.54 -6.48 -4.53
C SER A 112 -16.02 -5.05 -4.79
N GLN A 113 -15.58 -4.07 -3.98
CA GLN A 113 -15.87 -2.66 -4.17
C GLN A 113 -14.87 -1.94 -5.09
N SER A 114 -13.75 -2.58 -5.40
CA SER A 114 -12.74 -1.99 -6.30
C SER A 114 -13.22 -1.98 -7.75
N GLN A 115 -12.94 -0.91 -8.45
CA GLN A 115 -13.23 -0.81 -9.88
C GLN A 115 -12.21 -1.56 -10.74
N THR A 116 -10.99 -1.74 -10.23
CA THR A 116 -9.85 -2.28 -10.98
C THR A 116 -9.33 -3.61 -10.45
N SER A 117 -9.66 -3.96 -9.20
CA SER A 117 -9.06 -5.12 -8.51
C SER A 117 -10.09 -6.11 -7.96
N ARG A 118 -11.36 -6.00 -8.38
CA ARG A 118 -12.46 -6.86 -7.90
C ARG A 118 -12.24 -8.35 -8.17
N ASP A 119 -11.55 -8.66 -9.26
CA ASP A 119 -11.28 -10.02 -9.70
C ASP A 119 -9.88 -10.51 -9.28
N LEU A 120 -9.18 -9.72 -8.44
CA LEU A 120 -7.88 -10.08 -7.93
C LEU A 120 -7.99 -11.31 -7.03
N GLU A 121 -7.13 -12.28 -7.25
CA GLU A 121 -7.05 -13.47 -6.40
C GLU A 121 -6.53 -13.10 -5.02
N ILE A 122 -7.18 -13.61 -3.97
CA ILE A 122 -6.73 -13.47 -2.59
C ILE A 122 -5.81 -14.63 -2.27
N ILE A 123 -4.53 -14.34 -2.11
CA ILE A 123 -3.50 -15.32 -1.79
C ILE A 123 -3.58 -15.67 -0.29
N PRO A 124 -3.90 -16.92 0.06
CA PRO A 124 -3.94 -17.34 1.44
C PRO A 124 -2.54 -17.49 2.01
N VAL A 125 -2.27 -16.89 3.17
CA VAL A 125 -0.99 -16.97 3.86
C VAL A 125 -1.18 -17.50 5.27
N GLU A 126 -0.56 -18.62 5.58
CA GLU A 126 -0.67 -19.30 6.87
C GLU A 126 -0.06 -18.43 7.99
N ASP A 127 1.09 -17.83 7.74
CA ASP A 127 1.81 -16.99 8.70
C ASP A 127 1.07 -15.69 9.10
N LEU A 128 0.01 -15.35 8.39
CA LEU A 128 -0.89 -14.24 8.76
C LEU A 128 -2.01 -14.67 9.71
N LYS A 129 -2.04 -15.91 10.14
CA LYS A 129 -2.99 -16.35 11.16
C LYS A 129 -2.71 -15.70 12.50
N GLU A 130 -3.78 -15.49 13.23
CA GLU A 130 -3.70 -15.13 14.64
C GLU A 130 -3.04 -16.26 15.44
N VAL A 131 -2.37 -15.88 16.52
CA VAL A 131 -1.73 -16.81 17.45
C VAL A 131 -2.73 -17.87 17.93
N ASP A 132 -2.26 -19.10 18.07
CA ASP A 132 -3.05 -20.18 18.63
C ASP A 132 -3.17 -20.02 20.15
N GLY A 133 -4.36 -19.84 20.67
CA GLY A 133 -4.66 -19.69 22.09
C GLY A 133 -4.69 -20.99 22.87
N GLY A 134 -4.57 -22.13 22.19
CA GLY A 134 -4.55 -23.44 22.85
C GLY A 134 -5.78 -23.70 23.72
N SER A 135 -5.53 -24.06 24.97
CA SER A 135 -6.58 -24.38 25.96
C SER A 135 -7.35 -23.14 26.47
N TYR A 136 -6.89 -21.93 26.15
CA TYR A 136 -7.60 -20.68 26.50
C TYR A 136 -8.79 -20.40 25.60
N GLU A 137 -8.95 -21.13 24.53
CA GLU A 137 -10.16 -21.08 23.72
C GLU A 137 -11.23 -22.05 24.27
N PRO A 138 -12.47 -21.64 24.45
CA PRO A 138 -13.11 -20.34 24.14
C PRO A 138 -13.39 -19.47 25.38
N MET A 139 -12.39 -19.20 26.19
CA MET A 139 -12.55 -18.38 27.40
C MET A 139 -13.06 -16.99 27.07
N SER A 140 -13.83 -16.39 27.99
CA SER A 140 -14.15 -14.97 27.90
C SER A 140 -12.91 -14.13 28.22
N TYR A 141 -12.87 -12.87 27.74
CA TYR A 141 -11.81 -11.95 28.13
C TYR A 141 -11.74 -11.72 29.65
N ALA A 142 -12.91 -11.78 30.33
CA ALA A 142 -12.97 -11.66 31.79
C ALA A 142 -12.26 -12.83 32.50
N GLU A 143 -12.43 -14.06 32.00
CA GLU A 143 -11.74 -15.25 32.53
C GLU A 143 -10.23 -15.19 32.25
N LEU A 144 -9.83 -14.70 31.07
CA LEU A 144 -8.40 -14.53 30.71
C LEU A 144 -7.69 -13.48 31.59
N MET A 145 -8.43 -12.48 32.09
CA MET A 145 -7.88 -11.40 32.92
C MET A 145 -7.83 -11.77 34.42
N THR A 146 -8.23 -12.98 34.81
CA THR A 146 -8.00 -13.48 36.15
C THR A 146 -6.51 -13.84 36.34
N ASP A 147 -6.02 -13.84 37.60
CA ASP A 147 -4.60 -14.10 37.92
C ASP A 147 -4.09 -15.45 37.36
N GLU A 148 -4.98 -16.42 37.21
CA GLU A 148 -4.66 -17.72 36.59
C GLU A 148 -4.59 -17.64 35.05
N GLY A 149 -5.36 -16.73 34.44
CA GLY A 149 -5.33 -16.48 32.99
C GLY A 149 -4.13 -15.67 32.51
N MET A 150 -3.53 -14.88 33.38
CA MET A 150 -2.38 -14.02 33.06
C MET A 150 -1.03 -14.76 33.04
N GLN A 151 -0.99 -16.05 33.36
CA GLN A 151 0.22 -16.86 33.10
C GLN A 151 0.36 -17.21 31.61
N PHE A 152 0.18 -16.24 30.77
CA PHE A 152 0.60 -16.30 29.39
C PHE A 152 2.14 -16.25 29.36
N SER A 153 2.76 -17.37 29.73
CA SER A 153 4.20 -17.55 29.67
C SER A 153 4.63 -17.57 28.19
N GLY A 154 4.88 -16.39 27.62
CA GLY A 154 5.39 -16.32 26.27
C GLY A 154 5.41 -14.92 25.63
N VAL A 155 4.76 -13.94 26.22
CA VAL A 155 4.93 -12.54 25.81
C VAL A 155 5.75 -11.83 26.89
N THR A 156 7.04 -12.03 26.87
CA THR A 156 7.96 -11.11 27.53
C THR A 156 8.06 -9.86 26.66
N THR A 157 7.61 -8.75 27.23
CA THR A 157 7.85 -7.38 26.74
C THR A 157 9.32 -7.10 26.48
#